data_1f1ded700f9bcb76e35f3cf6d2aac252
#
_entry.id   1f1ded700f9bcb76e35f3cf6d2aac252
#
_cell.length_a   1.000
_cell.length_b   1.000
_cell.length_c   1.000
_cell.angle_alpha   90.00
_cell.angle_beta   90.00
_cell.angle_gamma   90.00
#
_symmetry.space_group_name_H-M   'P 1'
#
loop_
_entity.id
_entity.type
_entity.pdbx_description
1 polymer ?
#
loop_
_entity_poly.entity_id
_entity_poly.type
_entity_poly.pdbx_seq_one_letter_code
_entity_poly.pdbx_strand_id
1 'polypeptide(L)'
;MTPPLTVGIPSALAVLSFGIVTWQFIAAQRFPLHRRSPNPGFAPGITLLKPLKGLDPDHSEQCLTSWLTQDYAGPQQFLFVVADANDPVVPLVQRLITAHPHHDARLLIFPERVGANAKVSKLAQAEGLIAHHLVLVSDADVLAPTDLLSQMVLPLQDAGVALVHSFYRSANPSNAAMEWEATAMNADFWSQVLQSRMLAPMDFALGAAMLVRRSALEGIGGFRALADYLADDFQLGHRIVAGGGRIELTPVIVECLDVPTGWKTIWTHQVRWNRTIRVCRPGPYIASILANGTLWNALAAAVVWWHPTLSSRERGPWL
;
A
#
# COMPACT_ATOMS: atom_id res chain seq x y z
N MET A 1 -39.65 -27.39 9.07
CA MET A 1 -38.47 -28.15 9.53
C MET A 1 -37.30 -27.18 9.53
N THR A 2 -36.66 -26.92 10.65
CA THR A 2 -35.41 -26.14 10.72
C THR A 2 -34.29 -26.93 10.04
N PRO A 3 -33.49 -26.29 9.21
CA PRO A 3 -32.34 -26.97 8.61
C PRO A 3 -31.40 -27.46 9.72
N PRO A 4 -30.74 -28.62 9.55
CA PRO A 4 -29.78 -29.09 10.53
C PRO A 4 -28.63 -28.07 10.67
N LEU A 5 -28.05 -27.95 11.87
CA LEU A 5 -27.00 -26.98 12.18
C LEU A 5 -25.83 -27.04 11.21
N THR A 6 -25.53 -28.20 10.68
CA THR A 6 -24.49 -28.43 9.66
C THR A 6 -24.74 -27.70 8.35
N VAL A 7 -25.99 -27.40 8.00
CA VAL A 7 -26.37 -26.61 6.83
C VAL A 7 -26.62 -25.16 7.23
N GLY A 8 -27.26 -24.94 8.39
CA GLY A 8 -27.64 -23.61 8.85
C GLY A 8 -26.47 -22.66 9.10
N ILE A 9 -25.40 -23.14 9.74
CA ILE A 9 -24.25 -22.31 10.06
C ILE A 9 -23.50 -21.84 8.80
N PRO A 10 -23.07 -22.72 7.87
CA PRO A 10 -22.40 -22.28 6.63
C PRO A 10 -23.26 -21.34 5.79
N SER A 11 -24.57 -21.60 5.71
CA SER A 11 -25.49 -20.73 4.97
C SER A 11 -25.62 -19.34 5.62
N ALA A 12 -25.69 -19.27 6.94
CA ALA A 12 -25.73 -17.97 7.66
C ALA A 12 -24.41 -17.18 7.45
N LEU A 13 -23.26 -17.87 7.49
CA LEU A 13 -21.97 -17.26 7.24
C LEU A 13 -21.82 -16.80 5.77
N ALA A 14 -22.39 -17.54 4.82
CA ALA A 14 -22.41 -17.11 3.42
C ALA A 14 -23.26 -15.84 3.22
N VAL A 15 -24.43 -15.75 3.85
CA VAL A 15 -25.27 -14.54 3.81
C VAL A 15 -24.57 -13.36 4.50
N LEU A 16 -23.96 -13.58 5.66
CA LEU A 16 -23.19 -12.56 6.36
C LEU A 16 -22.02 -12.05 5.51
N SER A 17 -21.23 -12.95 4.93
CA SER A 17 -20.09 -12.60 4.07
C SER A 17 -20.56 -11.82 2.84
N PHE A 18 -21.67 -12.21 2.22
CA PHE A 18 -22.25 -11.47 1.10
C PHE A 18 -22.62 -10.04 1.49
N GLY A 19 -23.24 -9.85 2.67
CA GLY A 19 -23.56 -8.52 3.21
C GLY A 19 -22.32 -7.67 3.45
N ILE A 20 -21.25 -8.27 4.00
CA ILE A 20 -19.98 -7.57 4.24
C ILE A 20 -19.31 -7.17 2.91
N VAL A 21 -19.24 -8.08 1.94
CA VAL A 21 -18.66 -7.80 0.61
C VAL A 21 -19.47 -6.72 -0.13
N THR A 22 -20.80 -6.76 -0.03
CA THR A 22 -21.66 -5.71 -0.59
C THR A 22 -21.37 -4.36 0.04
N TRP A 23 -21.19 -4.31 1.36
CA TRP A 23 -20.78 -3.07 2.04
C TRP A 23 -19.39 -2.60 1.59
N GLN A 24 -18.41 -3.49 1.45
CA GLN A 24 -17.08 -3.18 0.92
C GLN A 24 -17.17 -2.56 -0.49
N PHE A 25 -17.99 -3.15 -1.35
CA PHE A 25 -18.25 -2.60 -2.69
C PHE A 25 -18.84 -1.18 -2.62
N ILE A 26 -19.84 -0.95 -1.75
CA ILE A 26 -20.42 0.38 -1.55
C ILE A 26 -19.38 1.37 -1.01
N ALA A 27 -18.54 0.96 -0.08
CA ALA A 27 -17.44 1.80 0.44
C ALA A 27 -16.47 2.21 -0.66
N ALA A 28 -16.10 1.25 -1.52
CA ALA A 28 -15.22 1.50 -2.66
C ALA A 28 -15.85 2.47 -3.67
N GLN A 29 -17.14 2.31 -4.00
CA GLN A 29 -17.87 3.20 -4.91
C GLN A 29 -18.02 4.64 -4.38
N ARG A 30 -18.06 4.81 -3.07
CA ARG A 30 -18.20 6.15 -2.44
C ARG A 30 -16.87 6.89 -2.32
N PHE A 31 -15.74 6.22 -2.43
CA PHE A 31 -14.45 6.88 -2.39
C PHE A 31 -14.20 7.59 -3.73
N PRO A 32 -13.81 8.89 -3.72
CA PRO A 32 -13.66 9.70 -4.93
C PRO A 32 -12.36 9.39 -5.68
N LEU A 33 -12.12 8.10 -5.97
CA LEU A 33 -10.92 7.65 -6.65
C LEU A 33 -10.73 8.37 -8.00
N HIS A 34 -9.50 8.70 -8.33
CA HIS A 34 -9.12 9.50 -9.51
C HIS A 34 -9.62 10.96 -9.52
N ARG A 35 -10.36 11.39 -8.52
CA ARG A 35 -10.76 12.79 -8.43
C ARG A 35 -9.54 13.67 -8.20
N ARG A 36 -9.43 14.74 -8.97
CA ARG A 36 -8.41 15.78 -8.80
C ARG A 36 -9.03 17.02 -8.18
N SER A 37 -8.36 17.56 -7.18
CA SER A 37 -8.77 18.83 -6.56
C SER A 37 -7.94 19.97 -7.15
N PRO A 38 -8.54 21.14 -7.42
CA PRO A 38 -7.76 22.31 -7.83
C PRO A 38 -6.71 22.63 -6.77
N ASN A 39 -5.46 22.83 -7.18
CA ASN A 39 -4.41 23.31 -6.27
C ASN A 39 -4.28 24.81 -6.45
N PRO A 40 -4.59 25.64 -5.44
CA PRO A 40 -4.52 27.11 -5.52
C PRO A 40 -3.08 27.65 -5.40
N GLY A 41 -2.07 26.85 -5.75
CA GLY A 41 -0.66 27.24 -5.66
C GLY A 41 0.03 26.82 -4.36
N PHE A 42 -0.58 25.94 -3.57
CA PHE A 42 0.07 25.37 -2.38
C PHE A 42 1.11 24.34 -2.78
N ALA A 43 2.38 24.72 -2.75
CA ALA A 43 3.49 23.90 -3.21
C ALA A 43 4.71 24.02 -2.25
N PRO A 44 4.59 23.49 -1.02
CA PRO A 44 5.70 23.49 -0.06
C PRO A 44 6.86 22.62 -0.53
N GLY A 45 8.08 22.90 -0.04
CA GLY A 45 9.25 22.09 -0.37
C GLY A 45 9.12 20.63 0.10
N ILE A 46 9.52 19.68 -0.74
CA ILE A 46 9.46 18.24 -0.51
C ILE A 46 10.85 17.62 -0.68
N THR A 47 11.29 16.81 0.30
CA THR A 47 12.40 15.87 0.12
C THR A 47 11.85 14.49 -0.17
N LEU A 48 12.15 13.94 -1.32
CA LEU A 48 11.82 12.57 -1.70
C LEU A 48 12.97 11.64 -1.33
N LEU A 49 12.68 10.63 -0.51
CA LEU A 49 13.58 9.54 -0.15
C LEU A 49 13.19 8.28 -0.93
N LYS A 50 14.11 7.79 -1.75
CA LYS A 50 13.92 6.61 -2.59
C LYS A 50 14.94 5.53 -2.20
N PRO A 51 14.61 4.63 -1.25
CA PRO A 51 15.48 3.52 -0.90
C PRO A 51 15.46 2.47 -2.03
N LEU A 52 16.61 2.23 -2.64
CA LEU A 52 16.75 1.37 -3.81
C LEU A 52 17.53 0.09 -3.47
N LYS A 53 17.23 -0.98 -4.21
CA LYS A 53 18.00 -2.22 -4.24
C LYS A 53 17.68 -3.01 -5.49
N GLY A 54 18.72 -3.33 -6.26
CA GLY A 54 18.59 -4.07 -7.51
C GLY A 54 18.01 -3.21 -8.63
N LEU A 55 18.02 -3.77 -9.81
CA LEU A 55 17.53 -3.15 -11.05
C LEU A 55 16.53 -4.08 -11.71
N ASP A 56 15.34 -3.60 -11.95
CA ASP A 56 14.42 -4.16 -12.93
C ASP A 56 14.75 -3.52 -14.30
N PRO A 57 15.27 -4.28 -15.28
CA PRO A 57 15.69 -3.71 -16.55
C PRO A 57 14.54 -3.11 -17.36
N ASP A 58 13.32 -3.58 -17.13
CA ASP A 58 12.15 -3.18 -17.90
C ASP A 58 11.44 -1.95 -17.31
N HIS A 59 11.43 -1.79 -15.97
CA HIS A 59 10.60 -0.80 -15.32
C HIS A 59 11.34 0.22 -14.43
N SER A 60 12.55 -0.09 -13.92
CA SER A 60 13.24 0.81 -12.97
C SER A 60 13.43 2.22 -13.52
N GLU A 61 13.81 2.36 -14.79
CA GLU A 61 14.01 3.69 -15.41
C GLU A 61 12.71 4.48 -15.45
N GLN A 62 11.61 3.86 -15.87
CA GLN A 62 10.30 4.49 -15.92
C GLN A 62 9.82 4.91 -14.54
N CYS A 63 9.94 4.02 -13.53
CA CYS A 63 9.55 4.32 -12.15
C CYS A 63 10.35 5.49 -11.59
N LEU A 64 11.68 5.50 -11.73
CA LEU A 64 12.53 6.56 -11.20
C LEU A 64 12.30 7.89 -11.92
N THR A 65 12.17 7.87 -13.25
CA THR A 65 11.93 9.07 -14.06
C THR A 65 10.60 9.72 -13.70
N SER A 66 9.55 8.94 -13.42
CA SER A 66 8.23 9.47 -13.08
C SER A 66 8.24 10.41 -11.87
N TRP A 67 9.18 10.23 -10.95
CA TRP A 67 9.37 11.12 -9.80
C TRP A 67 10.13 12.39 -10.13
N LEU A 68 11.06 12.34 -11.08
CA LEU A 68 11.85 13.49 -11.54
C LEU A 68 11.06 14.39 -12.52
N THR A 69 9.94 13.90 -13.04
CA THR A 69 9.12 14.60 -14.04
C THR A 69 7.74 15.02 -13.49
N GLN A 70 7.63 15.22 -12.17
CA GLN A 70 6.39 15.67 -11.54
C GLN A 70 6.06 17.11 -11.92
N ASP A 71 4.78 17.37 -12.24
CA ASP A 71 4.23 18.70 -12.39
C ASP A 71 3.97 19.32 -11.01
N TYR A 72 5.05 19.82 -10.41
CA TYR A 72 5.04 20.39 -9.07
C TYR A 72 5.87 21.65 -9.00
N ALA A 73 5.25 22.77 -8.63
CA ALA A 73 5.89 24.09 -8.62
C ALA A 73 6.80 24.34 -7.41
N GLY A 74 6.70 23.54 -6.36
CA GLY A 74 7.49 23.71 -5.13
C GLY A 74 8.91 23.17 -5.26
N PRO A 75 9.82 23.59 -4.35
CA PRO A 75 11.17 23.06 -4.30
C PRO A 75 11.18 21.56 -4.05
N GLN A 76 12.03 20.84 -4.78
CA GLN A 76 12.14 19.37 -4.67
C GLN A 76 13.59 18.97 -4.43
N GLN A 77 13.81 18.07 -3.50
CA GLN A 77 15.08 17.37 -3.28
C GLN A 77 14.86 15.87 -3.46
N PHE A 78 15.75 15.19 -4.17
CA PHE A 78 15.70 13.75 -4.42
C PHE A 78 16.90 13.05 -3.81
N LEU A 79 16.65 12.16 -2.86
CA LEU A 79 17.69 11.35 -2.22
C LEU A 79 17.47 9.88 -2.58
N PHE A 80 18.24 9.40 -3.56
CA PHE A 80 18.30 8.00 -3.94
C PHE A 80 19.28 7.28 -3.04
N VAL A 81 18.85 6.25 -2.33
CA VAL A 81 19.64 5.63 -1.28
C VAL A 81 19.85 4.14 -1.55
N VAL A 82 21.11 3.73 -1.72
CA VAL A 82 21.52 2.32 -1.86
C VAL A 82 22.40 1.88 -0.69
N ALA A 83 22.49 0.58 -0.46
CA ALA A 83 23.40 0.02 0.54
C ALA A 83 24.75 -0.39 -0.04
N ASP A 84 24.87 -0.59 -1.35
CA ASP A 84 26.06 -1.07 -2.03
C ASP A 84 26.38 -0.17 -3.23
N ALA A 85 27.62 0.28 -3.32
CA ALA A 85 28.12 1.06 -4.47
C ALA A 85 28.08 0.28 -5.79
N ASN A 86 28.12 -1.06 -5.71
CA ASN A 86 28.04 -1.95 -6.86
C ASN A 86 26.60 -2.42 -7.16
N ASP A 87 25.58 -1.86 -6.50
CA ASP A 87 24.18 -2.20 -6.81
C ASP A 87 23.89 -1.87 -8.28
N PRO A 88 23.29 -2.79 -9.05
CA PRO A 88 23.03 -2.61 -10.48
C PRO A 88 22.16 -1.39 -10.82
N VAL A 89 21.43 -0.82 -9.85
CA VAL A 89 20.66 0.41 -10.06
C VAL A 89 21.54 1.68 -10.07
N VAL A 90 22.73 1.64 -9.51
CA VAL A 90 23.63 2.81 -9.36
C VAL A 90 23.92 3.51 -10.70
N PRO A 91 24.34 2.83 -11.77
CA PRO A 91 24.57 3.49 -13.06
C PRO A 91 23.33 4.17 -13.64
N LEU A 92 22.14 3.57 -13.44
CA LEU A 92 20.88 4.17 -13.87
C LEU A 92 20.61 5.48 -13.11
N VAL A 93 20.73 5.46 -11.80
CA VAL A 93 20.49 6.67 -10.97
C VAL A 93 21.47 7.78 -11.33
N GLN A 94 22.75 7.48 -11.52
CA GLN A 94 23.75 8.47 -11.95
C GLN A 94 23.41 9.09 -13.29
N ARG A 95 22.97 8.28 -14.27
CA ARG A 95 22.52 8.76 -15.57
C ARG A 95 21.30 9.68 -15.45
N LEU A 96 20.31 9.31 -14.62
CA LEU A 96 19.12 10.11 -14.40
C LEU A 96 19.43 11.45 -13.72
N ILE A 97 20.31 11.48 -12.72
CA ILE A 97 20.76 12.71 -12.07
C ILE A 97 21.44 13.64 -13.09
N THR A 98 22.30 13.08 -13.94
CA THR A 98 22.98 13.86 -14.99
C THR A 98 22.00 14.40 -16.04
N ALA A 99 20.96 13.66 -16.36
CA ALA A 99 19.92 14.07 -17.31
C ALA A 99 18.96 15.15 -16.75
N HIS A 100 18.90 15.31 -15.40
CA HIS A 100 18.02 16.27 -14.73
C HIS A 100 18.83 17.24 -13.84
N PRO A 101 19.76 18.05 -14.40
CA PRO A 101 20.71 18.86 -13.62
C PRO A 101 20.09 20.01 -12.84
N HIS A 102 18.82 20.33 -13.11
CA HIS A 102 18.06 21.38 -12.41
C HIS A 102 17.46 20.91 -11.08
N HIS A 103 17.46 19.61 -10.80
CA HIS A 103 17.02 19.06 -9.52
C HIS A 103 18.16 18.96 -8.50
N ASP A 104 17.87 19.20 -7.21
CA ASP A 104 18.73 18.79 -6.10
C ASP A 104 18.58 17.26 -5.93
N ALA A 105 19.25 16.49 -6.79
CA ALA A 105 19.21 15.05 -6.79
C ALA A 105 20.56 14.45 -6.41
N ARG A 106 20.57 13.51 -5.46
CA ARG A 106 21.79 12.89 -4.93
C ARG A 106 21.65 11.38 -4.82
N LEU A 107 22.69 10.66 -5.18
CA LEU A 107 22.87 9.25 -4.88
C LEU A 107 23.67 9.10 -3.58
N LEU A 108 23.10 8.43 -2.61
CA LEU A 108 23.70 8.18 -1.30
C LEU A 108 23.97 6.69 -1.14
N ILE A 109 25.15 6.36 -0.61
CA ILE A 109 25.57 4.97 -0.41
C ILE A 109 25.79 4.77 1.09
N PHE A 110 24.91 3.99 1.73
CA PHE A 110 24.95 3.70 3.16
C PHE A 110 25.01 2.18 3.39
N PRO A 111 26.22 1.60 3.51
CA PRO A 111 26.40 0.15 3.65
C PRO A 111 25.99 -0.38 5.03
N GLU A 112 25.96 0.48 6.04
CA GLU A 112 25.69 0.05 7.40
C GLU A 112 24.22 -0.30 7.62
N ARG A 113 23.97 -1.28 8.49
CA ARG A 113 22.65 -1.62 8.97
C ARG A 113 22.39 -0.97 10.33
N VAL A 114 21.31 -0.19 10.40
CA VAL A 114 20.84 0.46 11.64
C VAL A 114 19.91 -0.49 12.41
N GLY A 115 19.24 -1.41 11.70
CA GLY A 115 18.30 -2.39 12.28
C GLY A 115 17.99 -3.52 11.31
N ALA A 116 17.01 -4.35 11.66
CA ALA A 116 16.61 -5.53 10.87
C ALA A 116 16.02 -5.16 9.49
N ASN A 117 15.29 -4.03 9.39
CA ASN A 117 14.70 -3.57 8.14
C ASN A 117 15.73 -2.81 7.30
N ALA A 118 16.14 -3.42 6.18
CA ALA A 118 17.14 -2.85 5.28
C ALA A 118 16.66 -1.57 4.54
N LYS A 119 15.35 -1.45 4.26
CA LYS A 119 14.74 -0.24 3.69
C LYS A 119 14.89 0.91 4.69
N VAL A 120 14.42 0.70 5.90
CA VAL A 120 14.43 1.70 6.97
C VAL A 120 15.85 2.07 7.39
N SER A 121 16.79 1.11 7.38
CA SER A 121 18.22 1.40 7.65
C SER A 121 18.79 2.46 6.70
N LYS A 122 18.41 2.42 5.41
CA LYS A 122 18.79 3.43 4.42
C LYS A 122 18.15 4.79 4.70
N LEU A 123 16.84 4.78 5.01
CA LEU A 123 16.08 6.00 5.34
C LEU A 123 16.63 6.70 6.59
N ALA A 124 16.94 5.94 7.65
CA ALA A 124 17.47 6.47 8.91
C ALA A 124 18.84 7.16 8.74
N GLN A 125 19.68 6.64 7.85
CA GLN A 125 20.98 7.25 7.57
C GLN A 125 20.86 8.50 6.67
N ALA A 126 19.86 8.56 5.81
CA ALA A 126 19.60 9.71 4.96
C ALA A 126 18.84 10.84 5.68
N GLU A 127 18.28 10.60 6.84
CA GLU A 127 17.40 11.52 7.57
C GLU A 127 18.06 12.90 7.84
N GLY A 128 19.35 12.91 8.20
CA GLY A 128 20.11 14.15 8.43
C GLY A 128 20.34 15.01 7.18
N LEU A 129 20.06 14.51 5.99
CA LEU A 129 20.22 15.21 4.71
C LEU A 129 18.90 15.78 4.15
N ILE A 130 17.79 15.58 4.87
CA ILE A 130 16.47 16.10 4.50
C ILE A 130 16.47 17.62 4.57
N ALA A 131 16.24 18.28 3.43
CA ALA A 131 16.25 19.75 3.33
C ALA A 131 14.89 20.39 3.64
N HIS A 132 13.79 19.69 3.39
CA HIS A 132 12.45 20.27 3.43
C HIS A 132 11.59 19.80 4.60
N HIS A 133 10.50 20.55 4.87
CA HIS A 133 9.55 20.24 5.95
C HIS A 133 8.61 19.07 5.63
N LEU A 134 8.49 18.70 4.38
CA LEU A 134 7.75 17.52 3.94
C LEU A 134 8.72 16.47 3.42
N VAL A 135 8.51 15.24 3.86
CA VAL A 135 9.32 14.07 3.50
C VAL A 135 8.44 13.06 2.81
N LEU A 136 8.75 12.74 1.57
CA LEU A 136 8.07 11.70 0.83
C LEU A 136 8.95 10.45 0.78
N VAL A 137 8.40 9.32 1.18
CA VAL A 137 9.03 8.00 1.02
C VAL A 137 8.25 7.22 -0.01
N SER A 138 8.93 6.62 -0.98
CA SER A 138 8.32 5.75 -1.97
C SER A 138 9.20 4.56 -2.30
N ASP A 139 8.56 3.40 -2.55
CA ASP A 139 9.24 2.17 -2.94
C ASP A 139 9.83 2.27 -4.36
N ALA A 140 10.81 1.41 -4.69
CA ALA A 140 11.60 1.50 -5.90
C ALA A 140 10.77 1.28 -7.18
N ASP A 141 9.80 0.39 -7.12
CA ASP A 141 8.93 -0.11 -8.17
C ASP A 141 7.67 0.75 -8.44
N VAL A 142 7.58 1.90 -7.79
CA VAL A 142 6.41 2.77 -7.88
C VAL A 142 6.55 3.77 -9.04
N LEU A 143 5.60 3.69 -9.97
CA LEU A 143 5.34 4.65 -11.03
C LEU A 143 4.31 5.67 -10.57
N ALA A 144 4.69 6.93 -10.53
CA ALA A 144 3.86 8.04 -10.08
C ALA A 144 3.22 8.79 -11.26
N PRO A 145 1.92 9.13 -11.22
CA PRO A 145 1.37 10.09 -12.17
C PRO A 145 1.96 11.48 -11.95
N THR A 146 2.03 12.29 -13.01
CA THR A 146 2.73 13.59 -13.00
C THR A 146 2.18 14.61 -12.01
N ASP A 147 0.91 14.48 -11.63
CA ASP A 147 0.21 15.36 -10.69
C ASP A 147 0.18 14.84 -9.23
N LEU A 148 0.89 13.74 -8.93
CA LEU A 148 0.82 13.11 -7.61
C LEU A 148 1.23 14.07 -6.49
N LEU A 149 2.37 14.75 -6.62
CA LEU A 149 2.88 15.64 -5.56
C LEU A 149 1.92 16.80 -5.31
N SER A 150 1.37 17.42 -6.36
CA SER A 150 0.43 18.52 -6.26
C SER A 150 -0.87 18.12 -5.55
N GLN A 151 -1.28 16.86 -5.67
CA GLN A 151 -2.48 16.33 -4.99
C GLN A 151 -2.18 15.86 -3.55
N MET A 152 -1.01 15.27 -3.31
CA MET A 152 -0.64 14.78 -1.96
C MET A 152 -0.41 15.91 -0.95
N VAL A 153 0.01 17.09 -1.40
CA VAL A 153 0.22 18.23 -0.47
C VAL A 153 -1.09 18.87 0.00
N LEU A 154 -2.17 18.75 -0.77
CA LEU A 154 -3.43 19.46 -0.46
C LEU A 154 -4.01 19.18 0.93
N PRO A 155 -4.11 17.92 1.40
CA PRO A 155 -4.59 17.66 2.75
C PRO A 155 -3.71 18.26 3.84
N LEU A 156 -2.43 18.51 3.55
CA LEU A 156 -1.47 19.12 4.49
C LEU A 156 -1.67 20.64 4.68
N GLN A 157 -2.60 21.27 3.98
CA GLN A 157 -3.04 22.63 4.33
C GLN A 157 -3.69 22.66 5.72
N ASP A 158 -4.32 21.56 6.12
CA ASP A 158 -4.78 21.38 7.50
C ASP A 158 -3.59 20.97 8.38
N ALA A 159 -3.27 21.79 9.38
CA ALA A 159 -2.15 21.58 10.30
C ALA A 159 -2.27 20.28 11.11
N GLY A 160 -3.48 19.77 11.33
CA GLY A 160 -3.71 18.51 12.02
C GLY A 160 -3.40 17.27 11.18
N VAL A 161 -3.31 17.38 9.85
CA VAL A 161 -2.89 16.30 8.99
C VAL A 161 -1.37 16.20 9.00
N ALA A 162 -0.86 15.07 9.47
CA ALA A 162 0.57 14.82 9.65
C ALA A 162 1.16 13.91 8.57
N LEU A 163 0.34 13.05 7.96
CA LEU A 163 0.74 12.12 6.92
C LEU A 163 -0.35 11.99 5.86
N VAL A 164 0.08 11.95 4.60
CA VAL A 164 -0.77 11.63 3.44
C VAL A 164 -0.14 10.47 2.70
N HIS A 165 -0.92 9.43 2.38
CA HIS A 165 -0.45 8.34 1.54
C HIS A 165 -1.37 8.14 0.34
N SER A 166 -0.87 7.46 -0.70
CA SER A 166 -1.62 7.21 -1.92
C SER A 166 -2.18 5.79 -1.98
N PHE A 167 -3.24 5.63 -2.77
CA PHE A 167 -3.57 4.32 -3.32
C PHE A 167 -2.43 3.79 -4.17
N TYR A 168 -2.33 2.46 -4.22
CA TYR A 168 -1.44 1.79 -5.18
C TYR A 168 -2.17 0.62 -5.82
N ARG A 169 -1.77 0.24 -7.02
CA ARG A 169 -2.26 -0.95 -7.70
C ARG A 169 -1.09 -1.71 -8.33
N SER A 170 -1.16 -3.03 -8.35
CA SER A 170 -0.34 -3.84 -9.26
C SER A 170 -0.84 -3.59 -10.68
N ALA A 171 0.02 -3.08 -11.55
CA ALA A 171 -0.40 -2.51 -12.84
C ALA A 171 0.02 -3.35 -14.05
N ASN A 172 1.01 -4.24 -13.89
CA ASN A 172 1.59 -5.00 -14.99
C ASN A 172 1.56 -6.53 -14.80
N PRO A 173 0.44 -7.15 -14.34
CA PRO A 173 0.40 -8.60 -14.21
C PRO A 173 0.62 -9.26 -15.58
N SER A 174 1.58 -10.16 -15.68
CA SER A 174 2.00 -10.79 -16.92
C SER A 174 1.69 -12.29 -17.00
N ASN A 175 1.14 -12.85 -15.94
CA ASN A 175 0.74 -14.27 -15.87
C ASN A 175 -0.35 -14.48 -14.81
N ALA A 176 -0.98 -15.66 -14.81
CA ALA A 176 -2.10 -15.97 -13.91
C ALA A 176 -1.78 -15.84 -12.41
N ALA A 177 -0.54 -16.05 -11.99
CA ALA A 177 -0.14 -15.88 -10.59
C ALA A 177 -0.15 -14.40 -10.20
N MET A 178 0.39 -13.54 -11.05
CA MET A 178 0.39 -12.08 -10.85
C MET A 178 -1.02 -11.49 -10.99
N GLU A 179 -1.86 -12.00 -11.91
CA GLU A 179 -3.26 -11.58 -12.02
C GLU A 179 -4.06 -11.91 -10.76
N TRP A 180 -3.79 -13.07 -10.15
CA TRP A 180 -4.41 -13.44 -8.87
C TRP A 180 -3.99 -12.49 -7.75
N GLU A 181 -2.70 -12.16 -7.63
CA GLU A 181 -2.20 -11.19 -6.65
C GLU A 181 -2.74 -9.79 -6.91
N ALA A 182 -2.73 -9.35 -8.16
CA ALA A 182 -3.27 -8.05 -8.56
C ALA A 182 -4.77 -7.95 -8.20
N THR A 183 -5.55 -9.01 -8.39
CA THR A 183 -6.97 -9.04 -7.99
C THR A 183 -7.11 -8.94 -6.47
N ALA A 184 -6.31 -9.70 -5.71
CA ALA A 184 -6.33 -9.64 -4.24
C ALA A 184 -5.95 -8.24 -3.72
N MET A 185 -4.95 -7.59 -4.32
CA MET A 185 -4.52 -6.24 -3.95
C MET A 185 -5.52 -5.18 -4.42
N ASN A 186 -5.85 -5.16 -5.70
CA ASN A 186 -6.59 -4.06 -6.33
C ASN A 186 -8.09 -4.07 -5.97
N ALA A 187 -8.64 -5.21 -5.56
CA ALA A 187 -10.05 -5.34 -5.18
C ALA A 187 -10.23 -5.64 -3.69
N ASP A 188 -9.79 -6.82 -3.22
CA ASP A 188 -10.10 -7.26 -1.85
C ASP A 188 -9.44 -6.39 -0.79
N PHE A 189 -8.13 -6.16 -0.89
CA PHE A 189 -7.40 -5.37 0.11
C PHE A 189 -7.94 -3.94 0.20
N TRP A 190 -8.07 -3.24 -0.93
CA TRP A 190 -8.52 -1.86 -0.93
C TRP A 190 -9.97 -1.69 -0.50
N SER A 191 -10.86 -2.61 -0.86
CA SER A 191 -12.25 -2.57 -0.39
C SER A 191 -12.35 -2.70 1.14
N GLN A 192 -11.50 -3.51 1.76
CA GLN A 192 -11.39 -3.65 3.21
C GLN A 192 -10.80 -2.38 3.86
N VAL A 193 -9.78 -1.78 3.27
CA VAL A 193 -9.20 -0.51 3.74
C VAL A 193 -10.25 0.61 3.72
N LEU A 194 -11.00 0.74 2.63
CA LEU A 194 -12.04 1.75 2.49
C LEU A 194 -13.23 1.50 3.42
N GLN A 195 -13.62 0.24 3.64
CA GLN A 195 -14.61 -0.12 4.65
C GLN A 195 -14.14 0.27 6.06
N SER A 196 -12.89 -0.04 6.40
CA SER A 196 -12.30 0.33 7.70
C SER A 196 -12.33 1.86 7.91
N ARG A 197 -12.01 2.62 6.88
CA ARG A 197 -12.05 4.10 6.91
C ARG A 197 -13.47 4.66 7.15
N MET A 198 -14.51 3.94 6.75
CA MET A 198 -15.90 4.33 7.08
C MET A 198 -16.25 4.09 8.55
N LEU A 199 -15.55 3.20 9.23
CA LEU A 199 -15.79 2.86 10.64
C LEU A 199 -15.01 3.75 11.60
N ALA A 200 -13.79 4.13 11.23
CA ALA A 200 -12.92 4.95 12.06
C ALA A 200 -11.91 5.73 11.18
N PRO A 201 -11.35 6.85 11.68
CA PRO A 201 -10.21 7.50 11.05
C PRO A 201 -9.05 6.51 10.86
N MET A 202 -8.27 6.70 9.80
CA MET A 202 -7.11 5.87 9.55
C MET A 202 -6.05 6.06 10.63
N ASP A 203 -5.52 4.96 11.14
CA ASP A 203 -4.45 4.91 12.14
C ASP A 203 -3.23 4.11 11.65
N PHE A 204 -3.09 3.94 10.34
CA PHE A 204 -1.97 3.29 9.66
C PHE A 204 -1.73 3.94 8.30
N ALA A 205 -0.53 3.81 7.79
CA ALA A 205 -0.19 4.19 6.43
C ALA A 205 0.12 2.97 5.57
N LEU A 206 0.20 3.16 4.26
CA LEU A 206 0.52 2.16 3.25
C LEU A 206 1.71 2.63 2.42
N GLY A 207 2.69 1.77 2.24
CA GLY A 207 4.08 2.09 1.98
C GLY A 207 4.46 2.55 0.58
N ALA A 208 3.59 2.43 -0.45
CA ALA A 208 3.98 2.72 -1.83
C ALA A 208 4.40 4.19 -2.06
N ALA A 209 3.62 5.14 -1.49
CA ALA A 209 3.99 6.55 -1.45
C ALA A 209 3.39 7.23 -0.21
N MET A 210 4.24 7.73 0.67
CA MET A 210 3.88 8.36 1.94
C MET A 210 4.55 9.72 2.06
N LEU A 211 3.74 10.77 2.17
CA LEU A 211 4.19 12.15 2.41
C LEU A 211 3.92 12.51 3.87
N VAL A 212 4.96 12.74 4.64
CA VAL A 212 4.89 13.00 6.07
C VAL A 212 5.47 14.37 6.42
N ARG A 213 4.90 15.05 7.41
CA ARG A 213 5.56 16.22 8.01
C ARG A 213 6.83 15.78 8.73
N ARG A 214 7.94 16.45 8.45
CA ARG A 214 9.21 16.19 9.13
C ARG A 214 9.07 16.25 10.65
N SER A 215 8.36 17.24 11.18
CA SER A 215 8.11 17.38 12.61
C SER A 215 7.36 16.19 13.22
N ALA A 216 6.41 15.58 12.47
CA ALA A 216 5.71 14.39 12.94
C ALA A 216 6.62 13.15 12.90
N LEU A 217 7.48 13.03 11.88
CA LEU A 217 8.50 11.99 11.81
C LEU A 217 9.50 12.11 12.97
N GLU A 218 10.01 13.32 13.24
CA GLU A 218 10.90 13.60 14.36
C GLU A 218 10.23 13.30 15.71
N GLY A 219 8.95 13.64 15.84
CA GLY A 219 8.14 13.39 17.06
C GLY A 219 8.00 11.91 17.43
N ILE A 220 8.11 10.98 16.48
CA ILE A 220 8.09 9.54 16.73
C ILE A 220 9.49 8.92 16.90
N GLY A 221 10.55 9.74 16.86
CA GLY A 221 11.95 9.30 16.95
C GLY A 221 12.61 9.02 15.61
N GLY A 222 12.09 9.55 14.51
CA GLY A 222 12.62 9.43 13.17
C GLY A 222 12.48 8.03 12.58
N PHE A 223 13.10 7.81 11.43
CA PHE A 223 13.16 6.46 10.81
C PHE A 223 13.90 5.44 11.68
N ARG A 224 14.86 5.88 12.50
CA ARG A 224 15.58 4.98 13.39
C ARG A 224 14.64 4.22 14.33
N ALA A 225 13.57 4.83 14.80
CA ALA A 225 12.57 4.20 15.65
C ALA A 225 11.77 3.08 14.95
N LEU A 226 11.84 2.99 13.62
CA LEU A 226 11.15 2.00 12.80
C LEU A 226 12.09 0.91 12.28
N ALA A 227 13.40 0.97 12.57
CA ALA A 227 14.43 0.17 11.91
C ALA A 227 14.33 -1.35 12.13
N ASP A 228 13.64 -1.78 13.19
CA ASP A 228 13.45 -3.19 13.53
C ASP A 228 12.07 -3.75 13.19
N TYR A 229 11.20 -2.95 12.57
CA TYR A 229 9.85 -3.35 12.19
C TYR A 229 9.77 -3.71 10.72
N LEU A 230 9.15 -4.85 10.41
CA LEU A 230 8.88 -5.28 9.03
C LEU A 230 7.84 -4.38 8.36
N ALA A 231 6.78 -4.02 9.10
CA ALA A 231 5.72 -3.12 8.64
C ALA A 231 6.06 -1.68 9.05
N ASP A 232 7.07 -1.10 8.43
CA ASP A 232 7.53 0.26 8.70
C ASP A 232 6.46 1.31 8.40
N ASP A 233 5.68 1.11 7.36
CA ASP A 233 4.55 1.95 6.96
C ASP A 233 3.42 1.95 8.02
N PHE A 234 3.01 0.76 8.46
CA PHE A 234 2.04 0.63 9.54
C PHE A 234 2.54 1.33 10.82
N GLN A 235 3.78 1.06 11.22
CA GLN A 235 4.36 1.64 12.43
C GLN A 235 4.50 3.17 12.33
N LEU A 236 4.89 3.68 11.17
CA LEU A 236 4.95 5.11 10.92
C LEU A 236 3.57 5.76 11.16
N GLY A 237 2.54 5.24 10.48
CA GLY A 237 1.19 5.76 10.61
C GLY A 237 0.64 5.64 12.03
N HIS A 238 0.77 4.46 12.63
CA HIS A 238 0.27 4.19 13.98
C HIS A 238 0.87 5.11 15.05
N ARG A 239 2.18 5.32 15.01
CA ARG A 239 2.87 6.21 15.96
C ARG A 239 2.53 7.67 15.75
N ILE A 240 2.36 8.11 14.50
CA ILE A 240 1.93 9.49 14.19
C ILE A 240 0.54 9.75 14.78
N VAL A 241 -0.40 8.81 14.60
CA VAL A 241 -1.76 8.96 15.16
C VAL A 241 -1.75 8.89 16.69
N ALA A 242 -0.94 8.02 17.28
CA ALA A 242 -0.74 7.98 18.74
C ALA A 242 -0.16 9.30 19.29
N GLY A 243 0.61 10.04 18.48
CA GLY A 243 1.12 11.38 18.78
C GLY A 243 0.12 12.51 18.49
N GLY A 244 -1.13 12.21 18.10
CA GLY A 244 -2.19 13.18 17.84
C GLY A 244 -2.27 13.69 16.40
N GLY A 245 -1.43 13.21 15.48
CA GLY A 245 -1.50 13.54 14.05
C GLY A 245 -2.61 12.78 13.34
N ARG A 246 -3.15 13.35 12.26
CA ARG A 246 -4.13 12.68 11.38
C ARG A 246 -3.48 12.16 10.11
N ILE A 247 -4.03 11.07 9.58
CA ILE A 247 -3.62 10.47 8.31
C ILE A 247 -4.74 10.67 7.28
N GLU A 248 -4.37 11.08 6.07
CA GLU A 248 -5.28 11.19 4.94
C GLU A 248 -4.83 10.30 3.77
N LEU A 249 -5.81 9.77 3.07
CA LEU A 249 -5.64 8.97 1.87
C LEU A 249 -5.98 9.84 0.65
N THR A 250 -4.98 10.12 -0.20
CA THR A 250 -5.25 10.85 -1.44
C THR A 250 -6.00 9.98 -2.45
N PRO A 251 -6.92 10.54 -3.26
CA PRO A 251 -7.62 9.78 -4.30
C PRO A 251 -6.77 9.49 -5.56
N VAL A 252 -5.50 9.84 -5.52
CA VAL A 252 -4.54 9.57 -6.61
C VAL A 252 -3.94 8.19 -6.44
N ILE A 253 -3.86 7.43 -7.54
CA ILE A 253 -3.29 6.08 -7.56
C ILE A 253 -1.87 6.15 -8.09
N VAL A 254 -0.95 5.45 -7.44
CA VAL A 254 0.34 5.07 -7.99
C VAL A 254 0.31 3.62 -8.48
N GLU A 255 1.15 3.28 -9.42
CA GLU A 255 1.27 1.93 -9.98
C GLU A 255 2.52 1.24 -9.45
N CYS A 256 2.36 0.02 -8.93
CA CYS A 256 3.48 -0.85 -8.61
C CYS A 256 3.74 -1.74 -9.82
N LEU A 257 4.97 -1.70 -10.33
CA LEU A 257 5.41 -2.48 -11.48
C LEU A 257 6.34 -3.58 -11.00
N ASP A 258 5.88 -4.81 -11.14
CA ASP A 258 6.59 -6.00 -10.66
C ASP A 258 7.31 -6.73 -11.80
N VAL A 259 8.47 -7.30 -11.51
CA VAL A 259 9.12 -8.26 -12.42
C VAL A 259 8.27 -9.52 -12.57
N PRO A 260 8.23 -10.13 -13.76
CA PRO A 260 7.50 -11.38 -13.98
C PRO A 260 7.87 -12.43 -12.94
N THR A 261 6.89 -12.91 -12.17
CA THR A 261 7.12 -13.81 -11.05
C THR A 261 6.07 -14.92 -11.01
N GLY A 262 6.43 -16.07 -10.43
CA GLY A 262 5.57 -17.24 -10.41
C GLY A 262 4.87 -17.48 -9.06
N TRP A 263 4.00 -18.52 -9.04
CA TRP A 263 3.15 -18.88 -7.90
C TRP A 263 3.88 -19.02 -6.57
N LYS A 264 5.10 -19.59 -6.55
CA LYS A 264 5.86 -19.78 -5.30
C LYS A 264 6.22 -18.46 -4.65
N THR A 265 6.68 -17.48 -5.43
CA THR A 265 7.05 -16.15 -4.94
C THR A 265 5.82 -15.38 -4.49
N ILE A 266 4.76 -15.37 -5.32
CA ILE A 266 3.47 -14.73 -5.01
C ILE A 266 2.90 -15.31 -3.71
N TRP A 267 2.86 -16.64 -3.56
CA TRP A 267 2.38 -17.29 -2.33
C TRP A 267 3.18 -16.87 -1.10
N THR A 268 4.51 -16.85 -1.22
CA THR A 268 5.40 -16.42 -0.13
C THR A 268 5.13 -14.96 0.25
N HIS A 269 4.91 -14.09 -0.74
CA HIS A 269 4.57 -12.69 -0.54
C HIS A 269 3.22 -12.53 0.19
N GLN A 270 2.18 -13.21 -0.28
CA GLN A 270 0.85 -13.18 0.35
C GLN A 270 0.86 -13.73 1.78
N VAL A 271 1.59 -14.81 2.05
CA VAL A 271 1.77 -15.35 3.41
C VAL A 271 2.49 -14.34 4.32
N ARG A 272 3.50 -13.66 3.80
CA ARG A 272 4.20 -12.60 4.54
C ARG A 272 3.26 -11.45 4.89
N TRP A 273 2.47 -10.96 3.94
CA TRP A 273 1.50 -9.88 4.15
C TRP A 273 0.43 -10.28 5.17
N ASN A 274 -0.17 -11.46 5.03
CA ASN A 274 -1.17 -11.96 5.97
C ASN A 274 -0.62 -12.08 7.40
N ARG A 275 0.63 -12.56 7.56
CA ARG A 275 1.30 -12.61 8.86
C ARG A 275 1.51 -11.21 9.44
N THR A 276 1.93 -10.27 8.61
CA THR A 276 2.13 -8.86 9.01
C THR A 276 0.82 -8.23 9.48
N ILE A 277 -0.26 -8.35 8.69
CA ILE A 277 -1.59 -7.84 9.05
C ILE A 277 -2.08 -8.47 10.35
N ARG A 278 -1.93 -9.79 10.51
CA ARG A 278 -2.34 -10.49 11.73
C ARG A 278 -1.61 -9.97 12.98
N VAL A 279 -0.33 -9.66 12.87
CA VAL A 279 0.46 -9.12 13.98
C VAL A 279 0.10 -7.67 14.29
N CYS A 280 -0.04 -6.86 13.25
CA CYS A 280 -0.34 -5.43 13.38
C CYS A 280 -1.80 -5.16 13.81
N ARG A 281 -2.75 -5.93 13.28
CA ARG A 281 -4.20 -5.72 13.42
C ARG A 281 -4.95 -7.04 13.65
N PRO A 282 -4.76 -7.74 14.78
CA PRO A 282 -5.31 -9.09 14.99
C PRO A 282 -6.85 -9.12 14.94
N GLY A 283 -7.53 -8.12 15.52
CA GLY A 283 -9.00 -8.03 15.50
C GLY A 283 -9.57 -7.91 14.08
N PRO A 284 -9.20 -6.87 13.30
CA PRO A 284 -9.57 -6.75 11.89
C PRO A 284 -9.16 -7.95 11.04
N TYR A 285 -8.00 -8.56 11.29
CA TYR A 285 -7.58 -9.76 10.57
C TYR A 285 -8.55 -10.93 10.80
N ILE A 286 -8.97 -11.19 12.04
CA ILE A 286 -9.96 -12.24 12.33
C ILE A 286 -11.31 -11.89 11.68
N ALA A 287 -11.74 -10.63 11.77
CA ALA A 287 -12.97 -10.17 11.16
C ALA A 287 -12.96 -10.32 9.62
N SER A 288 -11.82 -10.16 8.96
CA SER A 288 -11.70 -10.33 7.51
C SER A 288 -11.96 -11.77 7.05
N ILE A 289 -11.80 -12.77 7.92
CA ILE A 289 -12.16 -14.17 7.61
C ILE A 289 -13.66 -14.29 7.39
N LEU A 290 -14.48 -13.55 8.15
CA LEU A 290 -15.93 -13.52 7.97
C LEU A 290 -16.34 -12.87 6.64
N ALA A 291 -15.55 -11.96 6.12
CA ALA A 291 -15.75 -11.31 4.83
C ALA A 291 -15.33 -12.18 3.63
N ASN A 292 -14.71 -13.35 3.87
CA ASN A 292 -14.28 -14.22 2.77
C ASN A 292 -15.48 -14.90 2.10
N GLY A 293 -16.09 -14.17 1.15
CA GLY A 293 -17.28 -14.63 0.43
C GLY A 293 -17.04 -15.95 -0.33
N THR A 294 -15.88 -16.11 -0.95
CA THR A 294 -15.53 -17.35 -1.68
C THR A 294 -15.53 -18.55 -0.76
N LEU A 295 -14.87 -18.46 0.40
CA LEU A 295 -14.81 -19.54 1.38
C LEU A 295 -16.21 -19.96 1.86
N TRP A 296 -17.01 -19.01 2.34
CA TRP A 296 -18.28 -19.33 2.97
C TRP A 296 -19.34 -19.77 1.95
N ASN A 297 -19.37 -19.17 0.75
CA ASN A 297 -20.29 -19.59 -0.29
C ASN A 297 -19.91 -20.97 -0.86
N ALA A 298 -18.62 -21.26 -1.05
CA ALA A 298 -18.18 -22.58 -1.48
C ALA A 298 -18.51 -23.65 -0.41
N LEU A 299 -18.29 -23.33 0.87
CA LEU A 299 -18.62 -24.27 1.96
C LEU A 299 -20.14 -24.51 2.05
N ALA A 300 -20.94 -23.46 1.96
CA ALA A 300 -22.42 -23.58 1.97
C ALA A 300 -22.91 -24.42 0.78
N ALA A 301 -22.42 -24.14 -0.42
CA ALA A 301 -22.75 -24.92 -1.62
C ALA A 301 -22.36 -26.40 -1.49
N ALA A 302 -21.16 -26.70 -0.99
CA ALA A 302 -20.70 -28.05 -0.76
C ALA A 302 -21.61 -28.80 0.24
N VAL A 303 -21.93 -28.16 1.37
CA VAL A 303 -22.79 -28.76 2.39
C VAL A 303 -24.21 -29.03 1.86
N VAL A 304 -24.80 -28.08 1.12
CA VAL A 304 -26.10 -28.26 0.49
C VAL A 304 -26.07 -29.39 -0.54
N TRP A 305 -25.00 -29.46 -1.36
CA TRP A 305 -24.84 -30.48 -2.38
C TRP A 305 -24.73 -31.90 -1.81
N TRP A 306 -24.00 -32.07 -0.71
CA TRP A 306 -23.78 -33.38 -0.08
C TRP A 306 -24.85 -33.78 0.95
N HIS A 307 -25.80 -32.88 1.26
CA HIS A 307 -26.82 -33.19 2.27
C HIS A 307 -27.94 -34.08 1.70
N PRO A 308 -28.12 -35.32 2.21
CA PRO A 308 -29.01 -36.32 1.58
C PRO A 308 -30.47 -35.86 1.48
N THR A 309 -30.97 -35.11 2.45
CA THR A 309 -32.38 -34.70 2.49
C THR A 309 -32.69 -33.47 1.60
N LEU A 310 -31.69 -32.69 1.22
CA LEU A 310 -31.84 -31.54 0.33
C LEU A 310 -31.67 -31.98 -1.15
N SER A 311 -30.72 -32.90 -1.42
CA SER A 311 -30.47 -33.38 -2.75
C SER A 311 -31.58 -34.19 -3.35
N SER A 312 -32.42 -34.83 -2.53
CA SER A 312 -33.57 -35.63 -2.98
C SER A 312 -34.82 -34.83 -3.36
N ARG A 313 -34.93 -33.56 -2.93
CA ARG A 313 -36.07 -32.68 -3.26
C ARG A 313 -35.90 -31.94 -4.59
N GLU A 314 -34.67 -31.67 -5.01
CA GLU A 314 -34.39 -30.98 -6.29
C GLU A 314 -34.27 -31.95 -7.47
N ARG A 315 -34.11 -33.24 -7.22
CA ARG A 315 -34.26 -34.30 -8.27
C ARG A 315 -35.72 -34.64 -8.42
N GLY A 316 -36.54 -33.66 -8.80
CA GLY A 316 -37.89 -33.85 -9.20
C GLY A 316 -37.99 -34.71 -10.48
N PRO A 317 -39.16 -35.22 -10.84
CA PRO A 317 -39.38 -36.29 -11.80
C PRO A 317 -39.19 -35.88 -13.28
N TRP A 318 -38.06 -35.27 -13.60
CA TRP A 318 -37.67 -34.89 -14.98
C TRP A 318 -36.43 -35.67 -15.44
N LEU A 319 -36.41 -36.97 -15.15
CA LEU A 319 -35.62 -38.00 -15.86
C LEU A 319 -36.54 -39.11 -16.35
#